data_68a839f2833bc3cad87f49e42e7d92a0
#
_entry.id   68a839f2833bc3cad87f49e42e7d92a0
#
_cell.length_a   1.000
_cell.length_b   1.000
_cell.length_c   1.000
_cell.angle_alpha   90.00
_cell.angle_beta   90.00
_cell.angle_gamma   90.00
#
_symmetry.space_group_name_H-M   'P 1'
#
loop_
_entity.id
_entity.type
_entity.pdbx_description
1 polymer ?
#
loop_
_entity_poly.entity_id
_entity_poly.type
_entity_poly.pdbx_seq_one_letter_code
_entity_poly.pdbx_strand_id
1 'polypeptide(L)'
;MSHRARHQLLAFPGIIFLVLFPIILSLWIAFFWAKSEVNNQLRTFAQLALDKSELVIRQADLVSDAAERYQGQVCTPAHQKRMLNIIRGYLYINELIYARDNHFLCSSLIASVNGYTIAPADYKREPNVSIYYYLSLIHI
;
A
#
# COMPACT_ATOMS: atom_id res chain seq x y z
N MET A 1 -26.94 51.60 47.01
CA MET A 1 -26.87 50.27 46.34
C MET A 1 -26.28 49.29 47.35
N SER A 2 -27.11 48.30 47.79
CA SER A 2 -26.80 47.47 48.93
C SER A 2 -25.64 46.50 48.60
N HIS A 3 -24.76 46.30 49.55
CA HIS A 3 -23.63 45.37 49.49
C HIS A 3 -24.03 43.93 49.06
N ARG A 4 -25.23 43.49 49.29
CA ARG A 4 -25.82 42.20 48.89
C ARG A 4 -25.97 42.05 47.37
N ALA A 5 -26.33 43.09 46.63
CA ALA A 5 -26.50 43.06 45.21
C ALA A 5 -25.14 42.90 44.47
N ARG A 6 -24.07 43.42 45.01
CA ARG A 6 -22.70 43.35 44.47
C ARG A 6 -22.11 41.95 44.63
N HIS A 7 -22.39 41.27 45.73
CA HIS A 7 -21.95 39.88 45.93
C HIS A 7 -22.69 38.87 45.06
N GLN A 8 -23.97 39.10 44.76
CA GLN A 8 -24.72 38.25 43.85
C GLN A 8 -24.29 38.41 42.38
N LEU A 9 -23.90 39.60 41.96
CA LEU A 9 -23.41 39.85 40.58
C LEU A 9 -22.04 39.20 40.33
N LEU A 10 -21.20 39.05 41.35
CA LEU A 10 -19.87 38.42 41.22
C LEU A 10 -19.92 36.88 41.42
N ALA A 11 -20.96 36.37 42.11
CA ALA A 11 -21.11 34.92 42.35
C ALA A 11 -21.56 34.16 41.07
N PHE A 12 -22.37 34.77 40.23
CA PHE A 12 -22.87 34.14 39.02
C PHE A 12 -21.76 33.73 38.03
N PRO A 13 -20.80 34.62 37.61
CA PRO A 13 -19.75 34.22 36.72
C PRO A 13 -18.81 33.18 37.31
N GLY A 14 -18.59 33.20 38.64
CA GLY A 14 -17.77 32.21 39.34
C GLY A 14 -18.34 30.79 39.26
N ILE A 15 -19.65 30.66 39.46
CA ILE A 15 -20.35 29.37 39.36
C ILE A 15 -20.31 28.84 37.93
N ILE A 16 -20.56 29.68 36.93
CA ILE A 16 -20.49 29.32 35.48
C ILE A 16 -19.07 28.85 35.11
N PHE A 17 -18.05 29.57 35.55
CA PHE A 17 -16.66 29.19 35.34
C PHE A 17 -16.32 27.85 35.97
N LEU A 18 -16.78 27.61 37.23
CA LEU A 18 -16.50 26.37 37.96
C LEU A 18 -17.13 25.13 37.30
N VAL A 19 -18.26 25.31 36.61
CA VAL A 19 -18.93 24.20 35.89
C VAL A 19 -18.36 24.02 34.49
N LEU A 20 -18.11 25.10 33.75
CA LEU A 20 -17.65 25.03 32.36
C LEU A 20 -16.19 24.64 32.24
N PHE A 21 -15.36 25.08 33.19
CA PHE A 21 -13.91 24.81 33.15
C PHE A 21 -13.58 23.29 33.10
N PRO A 22 -14.11 22.42 33.99
CA PRO A 22 -13.82 21.00 33.92
C PRO A 22 -14.35 20.33 32.66
N ILE A 23 -15.48 20.81 32.11
CA ILE A 23 -16.04 20.28 30.85
C ILE A 23 -15.11 20.60 29.68
N ILE A 24 -14.66 21.84 29.57
CA ILE A 24 -13.73 22.26 28.51
C ILE A 24 -12.41 21.53 28.66
N LEU A 25 -11.90 21.40 29.87
CA LEU A 25 -10.65 20.69 30.15
C LEU A 25 -10.74 19.21 29.77
N SER A 26 -11.85 18.55 30.12
CA SER A 26 -12.04 17.14 29.78
C SER A 26 -12.14 16.92 28.25
N LEU A 27 -12.85 17.79 27.55
CA LEU A 27 -12.95 17.76 26.09
C LEU A 27 -11.57 17.98 25.44
N TRP A 28 -10.79 18.90 25.98
CA TRP A 28 -9.46 19.19 25.48
C TRP A 28 -8.52 17.99 25.64
N ILE A 29 -8.51 17.38 26.83
CA ILE A 29 -7.74 16.15 27.10
C ILE A 29 -8.19 15.02 26.16
N ALA A 30 -9.50 14.78 26.04
CA ALA A 30 -10.03 13.75 25.17
C ALA A 30 -9.63 13.97 23.69
N PHE A 31 -9.65 15.22 23.23
CA PHE A 31 -9.21 15.56 21.86
C PHE A 31 -7.72 15.26 21.64
N PHE A 32 -6.87 15.61 22.59
CA PHE A 32 -5.43 15.32 22.49
C PHE A 32 -5.13 13.82 22.50
N TRP A 33 -5.83 13.07 23.33
CA TRP A 33 -5.69 11.61 23.39
C TRP A 33 -6.16 10.95 22.09
N ALA A 34 -7.31 11.33 21.59
CA ALA A 34 -7.84 10.82 20.32
C ALA A 34 -6.89 11.11 19.15
N LYS A 35 -6.36 12.33 19.07
CA LYS A 35 -5.40 12.71 18.05
C LYS A 35 -4.10 11.90 18.14
N SER A 36 -3.59 11.68 19.34
CA SER A 36 -2.38 10.87 19.56
C SER A 36 -2.60 9.43 19.13
N GLU A 37 -3.72 8.84 19.51
CA GLU A 37 -4.08 7.46 19.17
C GLU A 37 -4.20 7.26 17.66
N VAL A 38 -4.93 8.14 16.96
CA VAL A 38 -5.06 8.09 15.51
C VAL A 38 -3.70 8.19 14.81
N ASN A 39 -2.83 9.10 15.27
CA ASN A 39 -1.50 9.24 14.69
C ASN A 39 -0.64 7.97 14.88
N ASN A 40 -0.73 7.32 16.04
CA ASN A 40 0.00 6.09 16.32
C ASN A 40 -0.50 4.93 15.45
N GLN A 41 -1.80 4.79 15.29
CA GLN A 41 -2.40 3.78 14.42
C GLN A 41 -2.00 4.01 12.95
N LEU A 42 -2.12 5.24 12.45
CA LEU A 42 -1.70 5.58 11.09
C LEU A 42 -0.21 5.29 10.85
N ARG A 43 0.64 5.61 11.80
CA ARG A 43 2.09 5.32 11.72
C ARG A 43 2.34 3.81 11.65
N THR A 44 1.65 3.03 12.48
CA THR A 44 1.77 1.56 12.49
C THR A 44 1.31 0.96 11.16
N PHE A 45 0.16 1.41 10.64
CA PHE A 45 -0.32 0.96 9.33
C PHE A 45 0.62 1.35 8.19
N ALA A 46 1.15 2.57 8.21
CA ALA A 46 2.10 3.03 7.21
C ALA A 46 3.40 2.19 7.23
N GLN A 47 3.94 1.89 8.40
CA GLN A 47 5.11 1.03 8.54
C GLN A 47 4.83 -0.38 8.03
N LEU A 48 3.71 -0.99 8.41
CA LEU A 48 3.32 -2.31 7.92
C LEU A 48 3.17 -2.34 6.39
N ALA A 49 2.60 -1.29 5.80
CA ALA A 49 2.46 -1.18 4.35
C ALA A 49 3.82 -1.04 3.66
N LEU A 50 4.75 -0.27 4.23
CA LEU A 50 6.11 -0.12 3.72
C LEU A 50 6.87 -1.45 3.79
N ASP A 51 6.85 -2.14 4.92
CA ASP A 51 7.52 -3.44 5.10
C ASP A 51 7.00 -4.49 4.11
N LYS A 52 5.68 -4.52 3.90
CA LYS A 52 5.07 -5.42 2.91
C LYS A 52 5.44 -5.05 1.49
N SER A 53 5.46 -3.76 1.15
CA SER A 53 5.86 -3.29 -0.17
C SER A 53 7.32 -3.61 -0.46
N GLU A 54 8.22 -3.42 0.50
CA GLU A 54 9.62 -3.77 0.36
C GLU A 54 9.82 -5.27 0.13
N LEU A 55 9.08 -6.11 0.87
CA LEU A 55 9.12 -7.55 0.68
C LEU A 55 8.66 -7.97 -0.71
N VAL A 56 7.57 -7.39 -1.22
CA VAL A 56 7.08 -7.67 -2.58
C VAL A 56 8.09 -7.25 -3.64
N ILE A 57 8.66 -6.05 -3.52
CA ILE A 57 9.67 -5.56 -4.46
C ILE A 57 10.90 -6.46 -4.46
N ARG A 58 11.40 -6.83 -3.28
CA ARG A 58 12.53 -7.75 -3.15
C ARG A 58 12.26 -9.11 -3.79
N GLN A 59 11.06 -9.66 -3.62
CA GLN A 59 10.67 -10.91 -4.29
C GLN A 59 10.61 -10.75 -5.81
N ALA A 60 10.09 -9.62 -6.30
CA ALA A 60 10.04 -9.33 -7.73
C ALA A 60 11.46 -9.23 -8.34
N ASP A 61 12.38 -8.54 -7.67
CA ASP A 61 13.78 -8.45 -8.11
C ASP A 61 14.44 -9.83 -8.19
N LEU A 62 14.28 -10.66 -7.15
CA LEU A 62 14.85 -12.02 -7.13
C LEU A 62 14.26 -12.91 -8.23
N VAL A 63 12.96 -12.80 -8.50
CA VAL A 63 12.28 -13.55 -9.57
C VAL A 63 12.76 -13.08 -10.93
N SER A 64 12.91 -11.77 -11.15
CA SER A 64 13.44 -11.21 -12.39
C SER A 64 14.86 -11.69 -12.65
N ASP A 65 15.75 -11.60 -11.68
CA ASP A 65 17.12 -12.10 -11.78
C ASP A 65 17.20 -13.61 -12.11
N ALA A 66 16.31 -14.40 -11.50
CA ALA A 66 16.24 -15.84 -11.75
C ALA A 66 15.71 -16.15 -13.15
N ALA A 67 14.78 -15.31 -13.66
CA ALA A 67 14.23 -15.44 -15.00
C ALA A 67 15.25 -15.03 -16.09
N GLU A 68 15.99 -13.95 -15.89
CA GLU A 68 17.02 -13.45 -16.82
C GLU A 68 18.17 -14.44 -17.05
N ARG A 69 18.47 -15.28 -16.07
CA ARG A 69 19.50 -16.34 -16.20
C ARG A 69 19.10 -17.48 -17.13
N TYR A 70 17.91 -17.45 -17.70
CA TYR A 70 17.50 -18.50 -18.64
C TYR A 70 18.10 -18.26 -20.03
N GLN A 71 18.91 -19.21 -20.51
CA GLN A 71 19.59 -19.13 -21.80
C GLN A 71 18.96 -20.03 -22.89
N GLY A 72 17.82 -20.64 -22.59
CA GLY A 72 17.14 -21.54 -23.52
C GLY A 72 16.19 -20.81 -24.46
N GLN A 73 15.55 -21.57 -25.33
CA GLN A 73 14.52 -21.06 -26.23
C GLN A 73 13.29 -20.60 -25.43
N VAL A 74 12.88 -19.36 -25.64
CA VAL A 74 11.74 -18.74 -24.94
C VAL A 74 10.40 -19.31 -25.39
N CYS A 75 9.41 -19.22 -24.52
CA CYS A 75 8.02 -19.67 -24.78
C CYS A 75 7.88 -21.16 -25.18
N THR A 76 8.85 -21.97 -24.83
CA THR A 76 8.75 -23.44 -24.92
C THR A 76 8.16 -24.02 -23.64
N PRO A 77 7.65 -25.27 -23.66
CA PRO A 77 7.22 -25.95 -22.43
C PRO A 77 8.30 -26.02 -21.34
N ALA A 78 9.57 -26.12 -21.75
CA ALA A 78 10.70 -26.09 -20.82
C ALA A 78 10.86 -24.72 -20.16
N HIS A 79 10.71 -23.62 -20.92
CA HIS A 79 10.73 -22.26 -20.41
C HIS A 79 9.57 -22.01 -19.45
N GLN A 80 8.35 -22.40 -19.80
CA GLN A 80 7.19 -22.29 -18.91
C GLN A 80 7.37 -23.03 -17.59
N LYS A 81 7.82 -24.28 -17.67
CA LYS A 81 8.11 -25.08 -16.48
C LYS A 81 9.15 -24.41 -15.60
N ARG A 82 10.18 -23.79 -16.21
CA ARG A 82 11.18 -23.01 -15.48
C ARG A 82 10.58 -21.81 -14.80
N MET A 83 9.78 -20.98 -15.51
CA MET A 83 9.06 -19.83 -14.93
C MET A 83 8.17 -20.25 -13.76
N LEU A 84 7.39 -21.32 -13.92
CA LEU A 84 6.54 -21.86 -12.88
C LEU A 84 7.34 -22.32 -11.65
N ASN A 85 8.49 -22.94 -11.85
CA ASN A 85 9.33 -23.37 -10.73
C ASN A 85 9.96 -22.20 -9.99
N ILE A 86 10.30 -21.12 -10.69
CA ILE A 86 10.80 -19.89 -10.06
C ILE A 86 9.76 -19.32 -9.11
N ILE A 87 8.52 -19.11 -9.59
CA ILE A 87 7.48 -18.44 -8.78
C ILE A 87 6.98 -19.27 -7.59
N ARG A 88 7.09 -20.60 -7.65
CA ARG A 88 6.64 -21.48 -6.54
C ARG A 88 7.31 -21.20 -5.19
N GLY A 89 8.48 -20.59 -5.20
CA GLY A 89 9.22 -20.21 -3.99
C GLY A 89 8.78 -18.89 -3.38
N TYR A 90 7.87 -18.14 -4.01
CA TYR A 90 7.53 -16.77 -3.63
C TYR A 90 6.05 -16.62 -3.34
N LEU A 91 5.74 -15.97 -2.21
CA LEU A 91 4.36 -15.85 -1.73
C LEU A 91 3.54 -14.81 -2.49
N TYR A 92 4.20 -13.75 -2.97
CA TYR A 92 3.53 -12.59 -3.55
C TYR A 92 3.62 -12.53 -5.08
N ILE A 93 4.27 -13.49 -5.71
CA ILE A 93 4.39 -13.58 -7.16
C ILE A 93 3.50 -14.72 -7.64
N ASN A 94 2.42 -14.37 -8.32
CA ASN A 94 1.44 -15.36 -8.80
C ASN A 94 1.74 -15.83 -10.21
N GLU A 95 2.33 -14.98 -11.04
CA GLU A 95 2.58 -15.28 -12.44
C GLU A 95 3.84 -14.55 -12.92
N LEU A 96 4.59 -15.20 -13.78
CA LEU A 96 5.73 -14.62 -14.49
C LEU A 96 5.37 -14.56 -15.97
N ILE A 97 5.46 -13.35 -16.55
CA ILE A 97 5.10 -13.08 -17.94
C ILE A 97 6.38 -12.77 -18.72
N TYR A 98 6.52 -13.40 -19.89
CA TYR A 98 7.55 -13.05 -20.82
C TYR A 98 6.98 -12.18 -21.94
N ALA A 99 7.48 -10.97 -22.04
CA ALA A 99 7.08 -10.00 -23.05
C ALA A 99 8.31 -9.48 -23.81
N ARG A 100 8.13 -9.11 -25.06
CA ARG A 100 9.14 -8.47 -25.90
C ARG A 100 8.46 -7.42 -26.77
N ASP A 101 9.08 -6.24 -26.89
CA ASP A 101 8.60 -5.14 -27.72
C ASP A 101 7.13 -4.77 -27.44
N ASN A 102 6.75 -4.71 -26.15
CA ASN A 102 5.39 -4.48 -25.67
C ASN A 102 4.35 -5.54 -26.10
N HIS A 103 4.79 -6.70 -26.56
CA HIS A 103 3.92 -7.81 -26.87
C HIS A 103 4.06 -8.92 -25.85
N PHE A 104 2.93 -9.39 -25.36
CA PHE A 104 2.85 -10.57 -24.51
C PHE A 104 3.12 -11.82 -25.37
N LEU A 105 4.10 -12.62 -24.99
CA LEU A 105 4.47 -13.82 -25.73
C LEU A 105 4.03 -15.11 -25.01
N CYS A 106 4.29 -15.22 -23.73
CA CYS A 106 3.89 -16.39 -22.92
C CYS A 106 3.98 -16.07 -21.43
N SER A 107 3.40 -16.93 -20.60
CA SER A 107 3.55 -16.83 -19.16
C SER A 107 3.81 -18.18 -18.51
N SER A 108 4.04 -18.16 -17.21
CA SER A 108 4.15 -19.38 -16.39
C SER A 108 2.87 -20.22 -16.41
N LEU A 109 1.71 -19.64 -16.69
CA LEU A 109 0.41 -20.31 -16.71
C LEU A 109 -0.11 -20.57 -18.13
N ILE A 110 0.24 -19.71 -19.09
CA ILE A 110 -0.31 -19.74 -20.46
C ILE A 110 0.83 -19.90 -21.47
N ALA A 111 0.73 -20.95 -22.31
CA ALA A 111 1.78 -21.35 -23.23
C ALA A 111 2.09 -20.35 -24.34
N SER A 112 1.08 -19.74 -24.94
CA SER A 112 1.25 -18.67 -25.90
C SER A 112 -0.02 -17.82 -25.96
N VAL A 113 0.16 -16.51 -26.07
CA VAL A 113 -0.94 -15.57 -26.25
C VAL A 113 -0.58 -14.69 -27.43
N ASN A 114 -1.13 -15.00 -28.60
CA ASN A 114 -0.87 -14.22 -29.79
C ASN A 114 -1.70 -12.94 -29.77
N GLY A 115 -1.04 -11.80 -29.87
CA GLY A 115 -1.68 -10.55 -30.23
C GLY A 115 -2.05 -9.59 -29.11
N TYR A 116 -1.70 -9.85 -27.87
CA TYR A 116 -1.93 -8.87 -26.80
C TYR A 116 -0.76 -7.89 -26.72
N THR A 117 -1.06 -6.63 -26.96
CA THR A 117 -0.14 -5.52 -26.71
C THR A 117 -0.28 -5.09 -25.23
N ILE A 118 0.84 -5.03 -24.53
CA ILE A 118 0.86 -4.52 -23.16
C ILE A 118 0.73 -3.00 -23.23
N ALA A 119 -0.19 -2.44 -22.45
CA ALA A 119 -0.30 -0.99 -22.29
C ALA A 119 1.04 -0.40 -21.81
N PRO A 120 1.32 0.88 -22.09
CA PRO A 120 2.50 1.52 -21.55
C PRO A 120 2.48 1.44 -20.02
N ALA A 121 3.65 1.24 -19.40
CA ALA A 121 3.77 1.13 -17.96
C ALA A 121 3.33 2.44 -17.28
N ASP A 122 2.57 2.31 -16.18
CA ASP A 122 2.16 3.45 -15.37
C ASP A 122 3.36 4.12 -14.67
N TYR A 123 4.34 3.31 -14.31
CA TYR A 123 5.58 3.79 -13.69
C TYR A 123 6.77 2.95 -14.17
N LYS A 124 7.88 3.60 -14.52
CA LYS A 124 9.14 2.95 -14.86
C LYS A 124 10.19 3.30 -13.80
N ARG A 125 10.74 2.28 -13.17
CA ARG A 125 11.90 2.41 -12.30
C ARG A 125 13.12 2.00 -13.14
N GLU A 126 14.04 2.93 -13.33
CA GLU A 126 15.26 2.65 -14.10
C GLU A 126 16.11 1.52 -13.47
N PRO A 127 16.78 0.74 -14.33
CA PRO A 127 16.68 0.74 -15.80
C PRO A 127 15.65 -0.26 -16.37
N ASN A 128 15.17 -1.26 -15.62
CA ASN A 128 14.47 -2.42 -16.22
C ASN A 128 13.14 -2.80 -15.56
N VAL A 129 12.64 -2.06 -14.57
CA VAL A 129 11.39 -2.40 -13.89
C VAL A 129 10.27 -1.51 -14.35
N SER A 130 9.22 -2.12 -14.93
CA SER A 130 7.98 -1.43 -15.30
C SER A 130 6.86 -1.86 -14.36
N ILE A 131 6.13 -0.91 -13.79
CA ILE A 131 5.03 -1.17 -12.86
C ILE A 131 3.72 -0.83 -13.56
N TYR A 132 2.77 -1.74 -13.45
CA TYR A 132 1.42 -1.62 -13.99
C TYR A 132 0.43 -1.77 -12.84
N TYR A 133 -0.37 -0.75 -12.57
CA TYR A 133 -1.34 -0.78 -11.47
C TYR A 133 -2.59 -1.60 -11.79
N TYR A 134 -2.93 -1.74 -13.08
CA TYR A 134 -4.13 -2.41 -13.55
C TYR A 134 -3.83 -3.37 -14.71
N LEU A 135 -2.94 -4.33 -14.50
CA LEU A 135 -2.83 -5.44 -15.43
C LEU A 135 -3.96 -6.46 -15.12
N SER A 136 -5.21 -6.04 -15.35
CA SER A 136 -6.33 -6.96 -15.33
C SER A 136 -6.36 -7.71 -16.66
N LEU A 137 -5.85 -8.93 -16.68
CA LEU A 137 -5.97 -9.87 -17.80
C LEU A 137 -7.37 -10.49 -17.89
N ILE A 138 -8.40 -9.80 -17.41
CA ILE A 138 -9.79 -10.19 -17.60
C ILE A 138 -10.34 -9.31 -18.71
N HIS A 139 -10.03 -9.66 -19.94
CA HIS A 139 -10.91 -9.39 -21.06
C HIS A 139 -11.56 -10.71 -21.48
N ILE A 140 -12.78 -10.89 -21.01
CA ILE A 140 -13.74 -11.82 -21.57
C ILE A 140 -14.24 -11.25 -22.90
#